data_3a382cc7bce0bd49211214866702cacc
#
_entry.id   3a382cc7bce0bd49211214866702cacc
#
_cell.length_a   1.000
_cell.length_b   1.000
_cell.length_c   1.000
_cell.angle_alpha   90.00
_cell.angle_beta   90.00
_cell.angle_gamma   90.00
#
_symmetry.space_group_name_H-M   'P 1'
#
loop_
_entity.id
_entity.type
_entity.pdbx_description
1 polymer ?
#
loop_
_entity_poly.entity_id
_entity_poly.type
_entity_poly.pdbx_seq_one_letter_code
_entity_poly.pdbx_strand_id
1 'polypeptide(L)'
;MNYEETLEYLYNQLPVYQKVGGTAYKEGLDNSLSLDKYFSHPHTRYKTIHIAGTNGKGSTSHLLAATLQQSGYKVGLYTSPHLVDFRERIRVNGEKISKQYVLDFVTKHREAYEPIQPSFFELTMMMAFQYFADTNVDVAIIEVGLGGRLDSTNIITPVLSIITNISFDHMQFLGNTLEKIAAEKAGIIKKDIPRSEEHTSEL
;
A
#
# COMPACT_ATOMS: atom_id res chain seq x y z
N MET A 1 -6.81 -9.47 23.84
CA MET A 1 -5.56 -9.28 23.07
C MET A 1 -5.03 -7.90 23.35
N ASN A 2 -3.75 -7.73 23.64
CA ASN A 2 -3.09 -6.42 23.72
C ASN A 2 -2.40 -6.09 22.40
N TYR A 3 -1.75 -4.92 22.31
CA TYR A 3 -1.10 -4.48 21.06
C TYR A 3 0.05 -5.40 20.64
N GLU A 4 0.88 -5.83 21.56
CA GLU A 4 2.00 -6.72 21.31
C GLU A 4 1.54 -8.10 20.80
N GLU A 5 0.52 -8.69 21.41
CA GLU A 5 -0.14 -9.90 20.92
C GLU A 5 -0.79 -9.71 19.55
N THR A 6 -1.32 -8.52 19.28
CA THR A 6 -1.87 -8.18 17.96
C THR A 6 -0.78 -8.17 16.88
N LEU A 7 0.37 -7.58 17.16
CA LEU A 7 1.50 -7.60 16.24
C LEU A 7 2.02 -9.04 16.03
N GLU A 8 2.13 -9.81 17.10
CA GLU A 8 2.54 -11.22 17.01
C GLU A 8 1.58 -12.01 16.11
N TYR A 9 0.28 -11.81 16.29
CA TYR A 9 -0.74 -12.39 15.42
C TYR A 9 -0.53 -12.00 13.95
N LEU A 10 -0.40 -10.69 13.66
CA LEU A 10 -0.20 -10.19 12.30
C LEU A 10 1.04 -10.79 11.63
N TYR A 11 2.15 -10.93 12.38
CA TYR A 11 3.41 -11.44 11.84
C TYR A 11 3.50 -12.96 11.74
N ASN A 12 2.77 -13.71 12.59
CA ASN A 12 2.93 -15.16 12.68
C ASN A 12 1.78 -15.93 12.04
N GLN A 13 0.58 -15.36 12.00
CA GLN A 13 -0.60 -16.01 11.43
C GLN A 13 -0.85 -15.65 9.97
N LEU A 14 -0.34 -14.51 9.51
CA LEU A 14 -0.49 -14.08 8.13
C LEU A 14 0.80 -14.32 7.34
N PRO A 15 0.72 -14.76 6.07
CA PRO A 15 1.90 -14.88 5.22
C PRO A 15 2.61 -13.54 5.07
N VAL A 16 3.85 -13.45 5.54
CA VAL A 16 4.70 -12.25 5.48
C VAL A 16 5.81 -12.46 4.48
N TYR A 17 5.87 -11.65 3.43
CA TYR A 17 6.88 -11.75 2.37
C TYR A 17 8.33 -11.79 2.91
N GLN A 18 8.65 -10.96 3.89
CA GLN A 18 9.98 -10.91 4.51
C GLN A 18 10.39 -12.20 5.24
N LYS A 19 9.41 -13.05 5.65
CA LYS A 19 9.69 -14.31 6.35
C LYS A 19 9.69 -15.52 5.41
N VAL A 20 8.73 -15.58 4.49
CA VAL A 20 8.52 -16.77 3.64
C VAL A 20 8.80 -16.50 2.15
N GLY A 21 9.27 -15.30 1.82
CA GLY A 21 9.63 -14.94 0.45
C GLY A 21 8.45 -15.04 -0.52
N GLY A 22 8.71 -15.56 -1.71
CA GLY A 22 7.73 -15.64 -2.80
C GLY A 22 6.45 -16.39 -2.51
N THR A 23 6.45 -17.29 -1.53
CA THR A 23 5.24 -18.05 -1.16
C THR A 23 4.18 -17.20 -0.45
N ALA A 24 4.56 -16.02 0.08
CA ALA A 24 3.60 -15.05 0.61
C ALA A 24 2.95 -14.20 -0.51
N TYR A 25 3.56 -14.17 -1.69
CA TYR A 25 3.00 -13.47 -2.84
C TYR A 25 1.87 -14.29 -3.43
N LYS A 26 0.65 -13.81 -3.28
CA LYS A 26 -0.51 -14.38 -3.96
C LYS A 26 -0.71 -13.63 -5.26
N GLU A 27 -0.67 -14.34 -6.38
CA GLU A 27 -1.03 -13.74 -7.66
C GLU A 27 -2.51 -13.38 -7.68
N GLY A 28 -2.82 -12.15 -8.04
CA GLY A 28 -4.18 -11.65 -8.20
C GLY A 28 -4.61 -10.68 -7.10
N LEU A 29 -5.77 -10.08 -7.31
CA LEU A 29 -6.36 -9.05 -6.44
C LEU A 29 -7.60 -9.56 -5.68
N ASP A 30 -7.93 -10.85 -5.76
CA ASP A 30 -9.19 -11.39 -5.25
C ASP A 30 -9.37 -11.15 -3.75
N ASN A 31 -8.34 -11.39 -2.96
CA ASN A 31 -8.37 -11.12 -1.52
C ASN A 31 -8.53 -9.62 -1.24
N SER A 32 -7.76 -8.78 -1.96
CA SER A 32 -7.83 -7.32 -1.81
C SER A 32 -9.23 -6.80 -2.17
N LEU A 33 -9.82 -7.29 -3.25
CA LEU A 33 -11.19 -6.93 -3.66
C LEU A 33 -12.25 -7.44 -2.67
N SER A 34 -12.05 -8.63 -2.10
CA SER A 34 -12.95 -9.19 -1.10
C SER A 34 -12.91 -8.39 0.21
N LEU A 35 -11.72 -8.00 0.66
CA LEU A 35 -11.54 -7.10 1.79
C LEU A 35 -12.15 -5.73 1.51
N ASP A 36 -11.88 -5.15 0.36
CA ASP A 36 -12.40 -3.84 -0.05
C ASP A 36 -13.92 -3.81 -0.05
N LYS A 37 -14.55 -4.86 -0.58
CA LYS A 37 -16.00 -5.03 -0.53
C LYS A 37 -16.52 -5.13 0.91
N TYR A 38 -15.87 -5.91 1.76
CA TYR A 38 -16.25 -6.04 3.18
C TYR A 38 -16.21 -4.69 3.89
N PHE A 39 -15.17 -3.89 3.66
CA PHE A 39 -15.01 -2.56 4.24
C PHE A 39 -15.79 -1.45 3.49
N SER A 40 -16.62 -1.80 2.52
CA SER A 40 -17.45 -0.85 1.75
C SER A 40 -16.61 0.21 1.01
N HIS A 41 -15.53 -0.23 0.35
CA HIS A 41 -14.68 0.58 -0.54
C HIS A 41 -14.14 1.86 0.11
N PRO A 42 -13.41 1.78 1.25
CA PRO A 42 -13.00 2.95 2.02
C PRO A 42 -12.14 3.92 1.22
N HIS A 43 -11.32 3.42 0.28
CA HIS A 43 -10.47 4.23 -0.60
C HIS A 43 -11.23 5.19 -1.52
N THR A 44 -12.54 5.03 -1.67
CA THR A 44 -13.37 5.92 -2.51
C THR A 44 -13.80 7.20 -1.79
N ARG A 45 -13.55 7.31 -0.48
CA ARG A 45 -13.97 8.46 0.34
C ARG A 45 -12.98 9.63 0.32
N TYR A 46 -11.82 9.47 -0.29
CA TYR A 46 -10.75 10.47 -0.38
C TYR A 46 -10.00 10.32 -1.71
N LYS A 47 -9.23 11.33 -2.09
CA LYS A 47 -8.36 11.24 -3.27
C LYS A 47 -7.14 10.37 -2.97
N THR A 48 -6.64 9.66 -3.98
CA THR A 48 -5.42 8.86 -3.84
C THR A 48 -4.36 9.26 -4.86
N ILE A 49 -3.09 9.18 -4.48
CA ILE A 49 -1.94 9.26 -5.37
C ILE A 49 -1.21 7.93 -5.25
N HIS A 50 -0.96 7.27 -6.37
CA HIS A 50 -0.38 5.94 -6.40
C HIS A 50 1.06 5.98 -6.88
N ILE A 51 1.99 5.40 -6.11
CA ILE A 51 3.43 5.51 -6.36
C ILE A 51 4.05 4.12 -6.51
N ALA A 52 4.56 3.84 -7.72
CA ALA A 52 5.36 2.66 -8.03
C ALA A 52 6.81 3.05 -8.36
N GLY A 53 7.67 2.07 -8.50
CA GLY A 53 9.07 2.24 -8.89
C GLY A 53 9.97 1.17 -8.29
N THR A 54 11.21 1.08 -8.74
CA THR A 54 12.21 0.20 -8.14
C THR A 54 12.75 0.85 -6.87
N ASN A 55 13.36 2.01 -7.00
CA ASN A 55 13.91 2.79 -5.89
C ASN A 55 13.18 4.12 -5.74
N GLY A 56 13.28 4.76 -4.58
CA GLY A 56 12.77 6.11 -4.36
C GLY A 56 11.29 6.23 -4.03
N LYS A 57 10.50 5.15 -4.09
CA LYS A 57 9.05 5.19 -3.76
C LYS A 57 8.76 5.87 -2.42
N GLY A 58 9.37 5.35 -1.34
CA GLY A 58 9.16 5.89 0.02
C GLY A 58 9.61 7.34 0.15
N SER A 59 10.77 7.71 -0.42
CA SER A 59 11.26 9.10 -0.40
C SER A 59 10.30 10.05 -1.11
N THR A 60 9.86 9.69 -2.32
CA THR A 60 8.87 10.47 -3.09
C THR A 60 7.55 10.58 -2.33
N SER A 61 7.09 9.48 -1.72
CA SER A 61 5.87 9.45 -0.93
C SER A 61 5.94 10.40 0.27
N HIS A 62 7.03 10.40 1.01
CA HIS A 62 7.22 11.30 2.17
C HIS A 62 7.35 12.77 1.76
N LEU A 63 8.11 13.08 0.70
CA LEU A 63 8.26 14.45 0.21
C LEU A 63 6.92 15.01 -0.28
N LEU A 64 6.16 14.22 -1.02
CA LEU A 64 4.85 14.63 -1.51
C LEU A 64 3.86 14.80 -0.36
N ALA A 65 3.89 13.91 0.64
CA ALA A 65 3.06 14.04 1.84
C ALA A 65 3.36 15.35 2.58
N ALA A 66 4.64 15.66 2.80
CA ALA A 66 5.04 16.90 3.46
C ALA A 66 4.60 18.14 2.66
N THR A 67 4.74 18.13 1.33
CA THR A 67 4.33 19.23 0.46
C THR A 67 2.82 19.48 0.54
N LEU A 68 2.01 18.43 0.46
CA LEU A 68 0.56 18.55 0.54
C LEU A 68 0.10 18.99 1.94
N GLN A 69 0.76 18.52 3.00
CA GLN A 69 0.50 19.00 4.37
C GLN A 69 0.79 20.50 4.51
N GLN A 70 1.92 20.98 3.98
CA GLN A 70 2.25 22.41 3.99
C GLN A 70 1.25 23.25 3.16
N SER A 71 0.59 22.63 2.21
CA SER A 71 -0.50 23.23 1.42
C SER A 71 -1.86 23.19 2.12
N GLY A 72 -1.92 22.69 3.37
CA GLY A 72 -3.12 22.71 4.20
C GLY A 72 -4.03 21.47 4.07
N TYR A 73 -3.61 20.45 3.29
CA TYR A 73 -4.37 19.20 3.18
C TYR A 73 -4.13 18.28 4.38
N LYS A 74 -5.15 17.53 4.76
CA LYS A 74 -5.02 16.40 5.67
C LYS A 74 -4.61 15.16 4.87
N VAL A 75 -3.38 14.70 5.11
CA VAL A 75 -2.71 13.72 4.24
C VAL A 75 -2.57 12.37 4.93
N GLY A 76 -3.10 11.31 4.29
CA GLY A 76 -2.78 9.93 4.59
C GLY A 76 -1.50 9.50 3.86
N LEU A 77 -0.70 8.65 4.49
CA LEU A 77 0.51 8.08 3.89
C LEU A 77 0.61 6.60 4.23
N TYR A 78 0.63 5.76 3.19
CA TYR A 78 0.89 4.32 3.29
C TYR A 78 2.22 3.99 2.62
N THR A 79 3.17 3.44 3.39
CA THR A 79 4.52 3.08 2.92
C THR A 79 4.96 1.71 3.43
N SER A 80 5.93 1.08 2.74
CA SER A 80 6.49 -0.21 3.13
C SER A 80 7.93 -0.40 2.61
N PRO A 81 8.75 -1.22 3.31
CA PRO A 81 8.53 -1.74 4.65
C PRO A 81 8.69 -0.67 5.74
N HIS A 82 8.35 -0.99 6.98
CA HIS A 82 8.76 -0.19 8.14
C HIS A 82 10.18 -0.57 8.58
N LEU A 83 10.85 0.31 9.32
CA LEU A 83 12.20 0.10 9.82
C LEU A 83 12.23 -0.44 11.26
N VAL A 84 11.44 0.15 12.14
CA VAL A 84 11.43 -0.17 13.58
C VAL A 84 10.03 -0.48 14.09
N ASP A 85 9.04 0.35 13.75
CA ASP A 85 7.69 0.30 14.30
C ASP A 85 6.68 0.01 13.18
N PHE A 86 5.87 -1.05 13.34
CA PHE A 86 4.80 -1.39 12.40
C PHE A 86 3.97 -0.18 11.95
N ARG A 87 3.69 0.74 12.88
CA ARG A 87 2.85 1.92 12.66
C ARG A 87 3.47 2.96 11.72
N GLU A 88 4.75 2.83 11.38
CA GLU A 88 5.40 3.66 10.36
C GLU A 88 4.76 3.51 8.99
N ARG A 89 4.13 2.34 8.72
CA ARG A 89 3.45 2.06 7.47
C ARG A 89 2.22 2.92 7.23
N ILE A 90 1.60 3.45 8.29
CA ILE A 90 0.31 4.14 8.23
C ILE A 90 0.41 5.43 9.04
N ARG A 91 0.36 6.55 8.34
CA ARG A 91 0.45 7.88 8.96
C ARG A 91 -0.66 8.79 8.46
N VAL A 92 -1.09 9.70 9.32
CA VAL A 92 -1.95 10.84 8.95
C VAL A 92 -1.28 12.11 9.47
N ASN A 93 -1.03 13.07 8.59
CA ASN A 93 -0.30 14.30 8.88
C ASN A 93 1.03 14.05 9.61
N GLY A 94 1.79 13.04 9.16
CA GLY A 94 3.07 12.65 9.74
C GLY A 94 2.98 11.78 10.99
N GLU A 95 1.84 11.80 11.69
CA GLU A 95 1.63 11.02 12.90
C GLU A 95 1.29 9.56 12.58
N LYS A 96 1.94 8.64 13.30
CA LYS A 96 1.70 7.20 13.14
C LYS A 96 0.30 6.83 13.65
N ILE A 97 -0.35 5.88 13.00
CA ILE A 97 -1.59 5.24 13.49
C ILE A 97 -1.43 4.83 14.96
N SER A 98 -2.47 5.01 15.78
CA SER A 98 -2.40 4.67 17.20
C SER A 98 -2.34 3.16 17.41
N LYS A 99 -1.67 2.71 18.47
CA LYS A 99 -1.66 1.31 18.91
C LYS A 99 -3.08 0.79 19.12
N GLN A 100 -3.95 1.64 19.68
CA GLN A 100 -5.33 1.29 19.97
C GLN A 100 -6.12 1.03 18.69
N TYR A 101 -5.95 1.87 17.66
CA TYR A 101 -6.64 1.63 16.38
C TYR A 101 -6.23 0.31 15.73
N VAL A 102 -4.93 -0.03 15.76
CA VAL A 102 -4.44 -1.31 15.24
C VAL A 102 -5.07 -2.48 15.98
N LEU A 103 -5.11 -2.42 17.31
CA LEU A 103 -5.74 -3.43 18.17
C LEU A 103 -7.23 -3.57 17.86
N ASP A 104 -7.96 -2.46 17.83
CA ASP A 104 -9.40 -2.43 17.61
C ASP A 104 -9.76 -2.96 16.21
N PHE A 105 -9.01 -2.57 15.18
CA PHE A 105 -9.21 -3.03 13.82
C PHE A 105 -9.08 -4.56 13.73
N VAL A 106 -8.00 -5.12 14.25
CA VAL A 106 -7.78 -6.57 14.23
C VAL A 106 -8.84 -7.29 15.05
N THR A 107 -9.10 -6.84 16.29
CA THR A 107 -10.06 -7.50 17.17
C THR A 107 -11.48 -7.48 16.61
N LYS A 108 -11.90 -6.34 16.06
CA LYS A 108 -13.26 -6.14 15.55
C LYS A 108 -13.54 -6.91 14.25
N HIS A 109 -12.54 -7.01 13.37
CA HIS A 109 -12.76 -7.50 12.02
C HIS A 109 -12.20 -8.90 11.77
N ARG A 110 -11.54 -9.51 12.76
CA ARG A 110 -10.86 -10.80 12.66
C ARG A 110 -11.74 -11.90 12.08
N GLU A 111 -12.91 -12.11 12.65
CA GLU A 111 -13.85 -13.16 12.22
C GLU A 111 -14.30 -13.00 10.77
N ALA A 112 -14.36 -11.74 10.28
CA ALA A 112 -14.79 -11.46 8.93
C ALA A 112 -13.67 -11.62 7.88
N TYR A 113 -12.41 -11.32 8.21
CA TYR A 113 -11.34 -11.44 7.24
C TYR A 113 -10.60 -12.78 7.30
N GLU A 114 -10.66 -13.54 8.41
CA GLU A 114 -10.02 -14.88 8.49
C GLU A 114 -10.46 -15.84 7.37
N PRO A 115 -11.75 -15.91 6.97
CA PRO A 115 -12.16 -16.75 5.84
C PRO A 115 -11.58 -16.33 4.49
N ILE A 116 -11.22 -15.05 4.33
CA ILE A 116 -10.56 -14.51 3.11
C ILE A 116 -9.09 -14.94 3.07
N GLN A 117 -8.50 -15.26 4.23
CA GLN A 117 -7.09 -15.62 4.37
C GLN A 117 -6.13 -14.57 3.76
N PRO A 118 -6.24 -13.29 4.13
CA PRO A 118 -5.39 -12.27 3.56
C PRO A 118 -3.92 -12.48 3.93
N SER A 119 -3.02 -12.00 3.09
CA SER A 119 -1.63 -11.81 3.47
C SER A 119 -1.49 -10.64 4.46
N PHE A 120 -0.36 -10.57 5.13
CA PHE A 120 0.00 -9.44 5.99
C PHE A 120 -0.11 -8.09 5.24
N PHE A 121 0.36 -8.06 3.98
CA PHE A 121 0.33 -6.83 3.19
C PHE A 121 -1.09 -6.42 2.83
N GLU A 122 -1.92 -7.35 2.37
CA GLU A 122 -3.34 -7.10 2.05
C GLU A 122 -4.12 -6.56 3.25
N LEU A 123 -3.95 -7.17 4.42
CA LEU A 123 -4.65 -6.72 5.62
C LEU A 123 -4.14 -5.37 6.12
N THR A 124 -2.81 -5.14 6.08
CA THR A 124 -2.22 -3.87 6.49
C THR A 124 -2.62 -2.72 5.55
N MET A 125 -2.66 -2.98 4.26
CA MET A 125 -3.17 -2.04 3.24
C MET A 125 -4.63 -1.67 3.52
N MET A 126 -5.48 -2.65 3.78
CA MET A 126 -6.89 -2.40 4.06
C MET A 126 -7.10 -1.65 5.38
N MET A 127 -6.28 -1.96 6.41
CA MET A 127 -6.26 -1.18 7.66
C MET A 127 -5.92 0.29 7.40
N ALA A 128 -4.94 0.56 6.52
CA ALA A 128 -4.59 1.92 6.13
C ALA A 128 -5.75 2.62 5.43
N PHE A 129 -6.38 1.96 4.46
CA PHE A 129 -7.50 2.54 3.72
C PHE A 129 -8.68 2.88 4.62
N GLN A 130 -9.03 1.98 5.55
CA GLN A 130 -10.09 2.24 6.53
C GLN A 130 -9.70 3.37 7.49
N TYR A 131 -8.46 3.40 7.98
CA TYR A 131 -7.99 4.47 8.87
C TYR A 131 -8.03 5.84 8.21
N PHE A 132 -7.66 5.94 6.94
CA PHE A 132 -7.74 7.19 6.19
C PHE A 132 -9.18 7.66 6.01
N ALA A 133 -10.10 6.74 5.74
CA ALA A 133 -11.53 7.07 5.67
C ALA A 133 -12.09 7.52 7.03
N ASP A 134 -11.77 6.82 8.11
CA ASP A 134 -12.26 7.14 9.46
C ASP A 134 -11.69 8.47 9.98
N THR A 135 -10.48 8.81 9.56
CA THR A 135 -9.86 10.08 9.91
C THR A 135 -10.18 11.22 8.94
N ASN A 136 -10.98 10.97 7.89
CA ASN A 136 -11.37 11.94 6.87
C ASN A 136 -10.16 12.68 6.27
N VAL A 137 -9.22 11.95 5.70
CA VAL A 137 -8.12 12.57 4.96
C VAL A 137 -8.62 13.17 3.63
N ASP A 138 -8.01 14.25 3.18
CA ASP A 138 -8.33 14.86 1.89
C ASP A 138 -7.70 14.06 0.74
N VAL A 139 -6.48 13.58 0.98
CA VAL A 139 -5.69 12.80 0.01
C VAL A 139 -4.82 11.78 0.72
N ALA A 140 -4.70 10.60 0.15
CA ALA A 140 -3.78 9.56 0.62
C ALA A 140 -2.73 9.24 -0.43
N ILE A 141 -1.48 9.16 -0.02
CA ILE A 141 -0.35 8.73 -0.83
C ILE A 141 -0.13 7.25 -0.54
N ILE A 142 -0.22 6.43 -1.58
CA ILE A 142 -0.20 4.98 -1.50
C ILE A 142 1.03 4.46 -2.24
N GLU A 143 1.97 3.91 -1.50
CA GLU A 143 3.14 3.24 -2.04
C GLU A 143 2.80 1.79 -2.41
N VAL A 144 3.17 1.39 -3.63
CA VAL A 144 3.12 -0.01 -4.09
C VAL A 144 4.12 -0.86 -3.30
N GLY A 145 3.69 -2.05 -2.88
CA GLY A 145 4.59 -2.99 -2.21
C GLY A 145 5.54 -3.68 -3.17
N LEU A 146 5.01 -4.27 -4.25
CA LEU A 146 5.77 -5.02 -5.25
C LEU A 146 5.16 -4.89 -6.65
N GLY A 147 5.98 -4.55 -7.63
CA GLY A 147 5.53 -4.46 -9.02
C GLY A 147 4.61 -3.26 -9.25
N GLY A 148 3.34 -3.52 -9.43
CA GLY A 148 2.28 -2.53 -9.64
C GLY A 148 0.97 -3.18 -10.10
N ARG A 149 0.97 -3.84 -11.27
CA ARG A 149 -0.23 -4.40 -11.91
C ARG A 149 -1.04 -5.33 -10.99
N LEU A 150 -0.37 -6.23 -10.29
CA LEU A 150 -0.98 -7.20 -9.36
C LEU A 150 -0.67 -6.87 -7.89
N ASP A 151 -0.18 -5.66 -7.60
CA ASP A 151 -0.02 -5.22 -6.21
C ASP A 151 -1.38 -5.01 -5.55
N SER A 152 -1.51 -5.44 -4.30
CA SER A 152 -2.76 -5.32 -3.54
C SER A 152 -3.31 -3.90 -3.50
N THR A 153 -2.44 -2.88 -3.57
CA THR A 153 -2.86 -1.47 -3.61
C THR A 153 -3.53 -1.06 -4.92
N ASN A 154 -3.40 -1.86 -5.99
CA ASN A 154 -3.87 -1.49 -7.34
C ASN A 154 -5.39 -1.64 -7.55
N ILE A 155 -6.14 -1.74 -6.48
CA ILE A 155 -7.61 -1.67 -6.47
C ILE A 155 -8.15 -0.24 -6.52
N ILE A 156 -7.27 0.77 -6.34
CA ILE A 156 -7.64 2.19 -6.34
C ILE A 156 -7.66 2.79 -7.76
N THR A 157 -8.44 3.87 -7.90
CA THR A 157 -8.36 4.77 -9.06
C THR A 157 -7.81 6.12 -8.58
N PRO A 158 -6.49 6.36 -8.74
CA PRO A 158 -5.85 7.53 -8.19
C PRO A 158 -6.15 8.79 -9.02
N VAL A 159 -5.92 9.97 -8.45
CA VAL A 159 -5.91 11.24 -9.21
C VAL A 159 -4.57 11.51 -9.91
N LEU A 160 -3.53 10.77 -9.53
CA LEU A 160 -2.18 10.83 -10.12
C LEU A 160 -1.47 9.49 -9.88
N SER A 161 -0.84 8.95 -10.92
CA SER A 161 0.09 7.82 -10.82
C SER A 161 1.53 8.31 -11.02
N ILE A 162 2.46 7.83 -10.17
CA ILE A 162 3.88 8.20 -10.24
C ILE A 162 4.73 6.93 -10.35
N ILE A 163 5.65 6.90 -11.30
CA ILE A 163 6.69 5.87 -11.41
C ILE A 163 8.03 6.56 -11.15
N THR A 164 8.69 6.24 -10.04
CA THR A 164 9.90 6.92 -9.59
C THR A 164 11.12 6.55 -10.42
N ASN A 165 11.32 5.28 -10.68
CA ASN A 165 12.31 4.77 -11.63
C ASN A 165 12.08 3.28 -11.95
N ILE A 166 12.75 2.80 -12.99
CA ILE A 166 12.74 1.40 -13.41
C ILE A 166 14.17 0.88 -13.45
N SER A 167 14.45 -0.14 -12.65
CA SER A 167 15.71 -0.87 -12.68
C SER A 167 15.50 -2.34 -12.29
N PHE A 168 16.52 -3.17 -12.44
CA PHE A 168 16.43 -4.58 -12.09
C PHE A 168 16.21 -4.76 -10.59
N ASP A 169 15.09 -5.40 -10.22
CA ASP A 169 14.77 -5.82 -8.87
C ASP A 169 13.66 -6.87 -8.93
N HIS A 170 13.60 -7.75 -7.93
CA HIS A 170 12.57 -8.79 -7.82
C HIS A 170 12.30 -9.56 -9.12
N MET A 171 13.36 -9.87 -9.88
CA MET A 171 13.28 -10.48 -11.23
C MET A 171 12.50 -11.79 -11.26
N GLN A 172 12.49 -12.52 -10.16
CA GLN A 172 11.72 -13.76 -10.01
C GLN A 172 10.19 -13.57 -10.10
N PHE A 173 9.68 -12.32 -9.90
CA PHE A 173 8.26 -11.98 -9.97
C PHE A 173 7.93 -11.04 -11.10
N LEU A 174 8.81 -10.07 -11.38
CA LEU A 174 8.54 -9.00 -12.33
C LEU A 174 9.11 -9.29 -13.73
N GLY A 175 9.85 -10.39 -13.86
CA GLY A 175 10.54 -10.74 -15.10
C GLY A 175 12.00 -10.28 -15.12
N ASN A 176 12.72 -10.72 -16.14
CA ASN A 176 14.17 -10.61 -16.25
C ASN A 176 14.64 -9.54 -17.25
N THR A 177 13.74 -8.66 -17.68
CA THR A 177 14.08 -7.52 -18.56
C THR A 177 13.44 -6.24 -18.03
N LEU A 178 14.03 -5.09 -18.37
CA LEU A 178 13.50 -3.78 -17.92
C LEU A 178 12.09 -3.53 -18.47
N GLU A 179 11.80 -3.98 -19.70
CA GLU A 179 10.47 -3.83 -20.30
C GLU A 179 9.39 -4.60 -19.51
N LYS A 180 9.71 -5.82 -19.06
CA LYS A 180 8.77 -6.60 -18.23
C LYS A 180 8.54 -5.92 -16.87
N ILE A 181 9.60 -5.47 -16.23
CA ILE A 181 9.53 -4.74 -14.97
C ILE A 181 8.74 -3.43 -15.14
N ALA A 182 8.98 -2.71 -16.24
CA ALA A 182 8.25 -1.50 -16.59
C ALA A 182 6.75 -1.79 -16.79
N ALA A 183 6.41 -2.84 -17.52
CA ALA A 183 5.01 -3.24 -17.75
C ALA A 183 4.28 -3.55 -16.43
N GLU A 184 4.92 -4.27 -15.50
CA GLU A 184 4.34 -4.52 -14.17
C GLU A 184 4.13 -3.23 -13.38
N LYS A 185 5.11 -2.30 -13.37
CA LYS A 185 4.97 -1.02 -12.67
C LYS A 185 3.93 -0.11 -13.34
N ALA A 186 3.90 -0.07 -14.68
CA ALA A 186 2.93 0.69 -15.45
C ALA A 186 1.47 0.23 -15.23
N GLY A 187 1.25 -0.94 -14.65
CA GLY A 187 -0.08 -1.42 -14.27
C GLY A 187 -0.85 -0.54 -13.29
N ILE A 188 -0.18 0.41 -12.62
CA ILE A 188 -0.85 1.41 -11.77
C ILE A 188 -1.42 2.59 -12.56
N ILE A 189 -1.04 2.75 -13.83
CA ILE A 189 -1.53 3.81 -14.69
C ILE A 189 -2.98 3.47 -15.08
N LYS A 190 -3.89 4.41 -14.88
CA LYS A 190 -5.30 4.24 -15.23
C LYS A 190 -5.66 5.16 -16.40
N LYS A 191 -6.66 4.74 -17.17
CA LYS A 191 -7.15 5.53 -18.30
C LYS A 191 -7.61 6.91 -17.81
N ASP A 192 -7.25 7.93 -18.56
CA ASP A 192 -7.61 9.34 -18.32
C ASP A 192 -7.09 9.91 -16.98
N ILE A 193 -6.14 9.24 -16.32
CA ILE A 193 -5.49 9.71 -15.11
C ILE A 193 -4.08 10.24 -15.44
N PRO A 194 -3.73 11.44 -14.99
CA PRO A 194 -2.38 11.98 -15.12
C PRO A 194 -1.32 11.04 -14.55
N ARG A 195 -0.17 11.00 -15.20
CA ARG A 195 1.00 10.26 -14.70
C ARG A 195 2.25 11.13 -14.71
N SER A 196 3.15 10.83 -13.80
CA SER A 196 4.52 11.31 -13.77
C SER A 196 5.46 10.12 -13.77
N GLU A 197 6.49 10.19 -14.59
CA GLU A 197 7.53 9.16 -14.68
C GLU A 197 8.90 9.79 -14.84
N GLU A 198 9.95 9.13 -14.36
CA GLU A 198 11.31 9.57 -14.55
C GLU A 198 11.73 9.37 -16.02
N HIS A 199 12.32 10.40 -16.62
CA HIS A 199 12.82 10.36 -17.99
C HIS A 199 14.15 9.59 -18.15
N THR A 200 14.32 8.47 -17.47
CA THR A 200 15.43 7.55 -17.77
C THR A 200 15.10 6.56 -18.88
N SER A 201 13.96 6.69 -19.48
CA SER A 201 13.52 5.86 -20.58
C SER A 201 13.89 6.47 -21.94
N GLU A 202 15.17 6.67 -22.20
CA GLU A 202 15.70 6.46 -23.55
C GLU A 202 15.85 4.96 -23.78
N LEU A 203 14.76 4.20 -23.58
CA LEU A 203 14.65 2.80 -23.91
C LEU A 203 13.54 2.58 -24.93
#